data_58f9f952cb901c9be3617e49ff940c81
#
_entry.id   58f9f952cb901c9be3617e49ff940c81
#
_cell.length_a   1.000
_cell.length_b   1.000
_cell.length_c   1.000
_cell.angle_alpha   90.00
_cell.angle_beta   90.00
_cell.angle_gamma   90.00
#
_symmetry.space_group_name_H-M   'P 1'
#
loop_
_entity.id
_entity.type
_entity.pdbx_description
1 polymer ?
#
loop_
_entity_poly.entity_id
_entity_poly.type
_entity_poly.pdbx_seq_one_letter_code
_entity_poly.pdbx_strand_id
1 'polypeptide(L)'
;MPQTASLAAHEISCQRGGRLLFADLSFALGPGEGLLVTGPNGAGKTSLLRIIAGLLPLHAGRIEGGDESVPLPELYHYVGHLNGIKSALTLRENADFWVDFLEGDSSGVEEAFKRFGLIELEDLPAGLLSAGQKRKLALTRLFAAKRPIWLLDEPSVSLDTASVKVLDEAIAQHLAQGGVAVVASHTPLKVKFAHELKLKLEPLP
;
A
#
# COMPACT_ATOMS: atom_id res chain seq x y z
N MET A 1 -10.07 -3.76 -21.22
CA MET A 1 -10.71 -4.80 -20.39
C MET A 1 -10.32 -4.54 -18.96
N PRO A 2 -11.17 -4.73 -17.95
CA PRO A 2 -10.69 -4.65 -16.57
C PRO A 2 -9.60 -5.72 -16.39
N GLN A 3 -8.40 -5.30 -15.97
CA GLN A 3 -7.34 -6.23 -15.61
C GLN A 3 -7.85 -7.02 -14.39
N THR A 4 -8.04 -8.31 -14.56
CA THR A 4 -8.39 -9.21 -13.45
C THR A 4 -7.18 -9.30 -12.52
N ALA A 5 -7.20 -8.52 -11.45
CA ALA A 5 -6.15 -8.56 -10.45
C ALA A 5 -6.21 -9.89 -9.69
N SER A 6 -5.07 -10.55 -9.54
CA SER A 6 -4.91 -11.69 -8.64
C SER A 6 -3.55 -11.60 -7.95
N LEU A 7 -3.45 -12.16 -6.76
CA LEU A 7 -2.20 -12.22 -6.01
C LEU A 7 -2.19 -13.50 -5.18
N ALA A 8 -1.19 -14.35 -5.38
CA ALA A 8 -1.02 -15.56 -4.59
C ALA A 8 0.39 -15.65 -4.00
N ALA A 9 0.48 -16.17 -2.80
CA ALA A 9 1.72 -16.51 -2.13
C ALA A 9 1.68 -18.00 -1.75
N HIS A 10 2.75 -18.71 -2.06
CA HIS A 10 2.87 -20.15 -1.84
C HIS A 10 4.05 -20.44 -0.93
N GLU A 11 3.77 -20.91 0.30
CA GLU A 11 4.74 -21.36 1.29
C GLU A 11 5.90 -20.36 1.50
N ILE A 12 5.55 -19.05 1.48
CA ILE A 12 6.56 -18.01 1.60
C ILE A 12 7.10 -17.92 3.02
N SER A 13 8.42 -17.76 3.12
CA SER A 13 9.12 -17.59 4.38
C SER A 13 10.01 -16.33 4.34
N CYS A 14 10.17 -15.68 5.49
CA CYS A 14 10.98 -14.47 5.63
C CYS A 14 11.93 -14.59 6.80
N GLN A 15 13.23 -14.40 6.53
CA GLN A 15 14.28 -14.34 7.54
C GLN A 15 14.98 -12.98 7.48
N ARG A 16 15.19 -12.35 8.65
CA ARG A 16 15.93 -11.09 8.76
C ARG A 16 16.84 -11.06 9.98
N GLY A 17 18.10 -10.67 9.74
CA GLY A 17 19.09 -10.60 10.81
C GLY A 17 19.26 -11.94 11.57
N GLY A 18 19.20 -13.06 10.85
CA GLY A 18 19.27 -14.39 11.44
C GLY A 18 17.97 -14.89 12.07
N ARG A 19 16.92 -14.03 12.18
CA ARG A 19 15.63 -14.38 12.79
C ARG A 19 14.60 -14.71 11.72
N LEU A 20 13.91 -15.84 11.87
CA LEU A 20 12.72 -16.18 11.11
C LEU A 20 11.56 -15.28 11.58
N LEU A 21 10.92 -14.58 10.67
CA LEU A 21 9.76 -13.72 10.97
C LEU A 21 8.45 -14.47 10.75
N PHE A 22 8.39 -15.25 9.69
CA PHE A 22 7.29 -16.16 9.38
C PHE A 22 7.78 -17.24 8.41
N ALA A 23 7.12 -18.41 8.42
CA ALA A 23 7.39 -19.52 7.51
C ALA A 23 6.09 -20.10 6.96
N ASP A 24 6.20 -20.76 5.80
CA ASP A 24 5.16 -21.57 5.16
C ASP A 24 3.81 -20.84 4.99
N LEU A 25 3.88 -19.51 4.82
CA LEU A 25 2.71 -18.66 4.70
C LEU A 25 2.15 -18.75 3.29
N SER A 26 0.87 -19.10 3.17
CA SER A 26 0.18 -19.20 1.90
C SER A 26 -1.14 -18.43 1.93
N PHE A 27 -1.46 -17.73 0.86
CA PHE A 27 -2.76 -17.09 0.63
C PHE A 27 -2.99 -16.89 -0.88
N ALA A 28 -4.25 -16.73 -1.25
CA ALA A 28 -4.63 -16.35 -2.61
C ALA A 28 -5.74 -15.31 -2.56
N LEU A 29 -5.66 -14.30 -3.42
CA LEU A 29 -6.62 -13.21 -3.56
C LEU A 29 -7.05 -13.14 -5.03
N GLY A 30 -8.35 -13.19 -5.24
CA GLY A 30 -8.97 -12.93 -6.54
C GLY A 30 -9.40 -11.47 -6.70
N PRO A 31 -9.99 -11.14 -7.86
CA PRO A 31 -10.49 -9.80 -8.14
C PRO A 31 -11.51 -9.33 -7.10
N GLY A 32 -11.32 -8.13 -6.59
CA GLY A 32 -12.18 -7.52 -5.57
C GLY A 32 -11.90 -7.97 -4.14
N GLU A 33 -10.87 -8.80 -3.92
CA GLU A 33 -10.56 -9.31 -2.60
C GLU A 33 -9.46 -8.50 -1.91
N GLY A 34 -9.65 -8.29 -0.62
CA GLY A 34 -8.67 -7.64 0.25
C GLY A 34 -8.19 -8.56 1.36
N LEU A 35 -6.90 -8.47 1.69
CA LEU A 35 -6.25 -9.14 2.82
C LEU A 35 -5.87 -8.10 3.88
N LEU A 36 -6.42 -8.22 5.07
CA LEU A 36 -5.96 -7.48 6.24
C LEU A 36 -4.87 -8.27 6.96
N VAL A 37 -3.68 -7.70 7.07
CA VAL A 37 -2.55 -8.27 7.80
C VAL A 37 -2.45 -7.62 9.17
N THR A 38 -2.66 -8.40 10.22
CA THR A 38 -2.60 -7.96 11.62
C THR A 38 -1.47 -8.63 12.37
N GLY A 39 -1.19 -8.19 13.59
CA GLY A 39 -0.16 -8.76 14.45
C GLY A 39 0.69 -7.71 15.15
N PRO A 40 1.48 -8.09 16.16
CA PRO A 40 2.29 -7.17 16.93
C PRO A 40 3.41 -6.52 16.10
N ASN A 41 3.99 -5.45 16.65
CA ASN A 41 5.16 -4.83 16.02
C ASN A 41 6.32 -5.84 16.00
N GLY A 42 7.04 -5.88 14.86
CA GLY A 42 8.12 -6.85 14.65
C GLY A 42 7.67 -8.23 14.15
N ALA A 43 6.37 -8.51 14.01
CA ALA A 43 5.85 -9.80 13.48
C ALA A 43 6.08 -9.99 11.96
N GLY A 44 6.61 -9.00 11.26
CA GLY A 44 6.93 -9.14 9.84
C GLY A 44 5.92 -8.54 8.86
N LYS A 45 4.90 -7.79 9.32
CA LYS A 45 3.89 -7.15 8.45
C LYS A 45 4.51 -6.34 7.30
N THR A 46 5.36 -5.38 7.63
CA THR A 46 6.11 -4.58 6.64
C THR A 46 7.01 -5.46 5.74
N SER A 47 7.62 -6.51 6.31
CA SER A 47 8.47 -7.43 5.53
C SER A 47 7.63 -8.21 4.52
N LEU A 48 6.44 -8.68 4.90
CA LEU A 48 5.52 -9.35 4.00
C LEU A 48 5.15 -8.43 2.81
N LEU A 49 4.71 -7.19 3.08
CA LEU A 49 4.36 -6.27 2.00
C LEU A 49 5.56 -5.96 1.09
N ARG A 50 6.76 -5.80 1.67
CA ARG A 50 7.99 -5.57 0.88
C ARG A 50 8.40 -6.77 0.06
N ILE A 51 8.17 -7.99 0.53
CA ILE A 51 8.40 -9.21 -0.23
C ILE A 51 7.44 -9.26 -1.42
N ILE A 52 6.16 -9.02 -1.19
CA ILE A 52 5.15 -8.95 -2.27
C ILE A 52 5.55 -7.87 -3.30
N ALA A 53 6.04 -6.73 -2.83
CA ALA A 53 6.51 -5.64 -3.68
C ALA A 53 7.87 -5.91 -4.36
N GLY A 54 8.50 -7.07 -4.18
CA GLY A 54 9.84 -7.34 -4.71
C GLY A 54 10.96 -6.47 -4.11
N LEU A 55 10.68 -5.73 -3.04
CA LEU A 55 11.64 -4.85 -2.34
C LEU A 55 12.45 -5.58 -1.28
N LEU A 56 12.11 -6.83 -1.00
CA LEU A 56 12.81 -7.70 -0.07
C LEU A 56 12.82 -9.12 -0.65
N PRO A 57 13.97 -9.80 -0.69
CA PRO A 57 14.04 -11.16 -1.21
C PRO A 57 13.26 -12.13 -0.32
N LEU A 58 12.63 -13.12 -0.95
CA LEU A 58 12.07 -14.30 -0.30
C LEU A 58 13.20 -15.15 0.30
N HIS A 59 12.96 -15.73 1.47
CA HIS A 59 13.81 -16.79 2.01
C HIS A 59 13.44 -18.16 1.39
N ALA A 60 12.14 -18.43 1.23
CA ALA A 60 11.60 -19.61 0.57
C ALA A 60 10.21 -19.32 0.00
N GLY A 61 9.70 -20.19 -0.87
CA GLY A 61 8.39 -20.07 -1.50
C GLY A 61 8.39 -19.26 -2.78
N ARG A 62 7.20 -18.87 -3.26
CA ARG A 62 7.02 -18.03 -4.46
C ARG A 62 5.79 -17.14 -4.33
N ILE A 63 5.80 -16.05 -5.09
CA ILE A 63 4.67 -15.13 -5.24
C ILE A 63 4.30 -15.05 -6.72
N GLU A 64 3.02 -15.11 -6.99
CA GLU A 64 2.42 -15.00 -8.30
C GLU A 64 1.41 -13.86 -8.26
N GLY A 65 1.34 -13.05 -9.30
CA GLY A 65 0.36 -11.95 -9.33
C GLY A 65 0.13 -11.40 -10.72
N GLY A 66 -1.14 -11.06 -10.99
CA GLY A 66 -1.54 -10.39 -12.21
C GLY A 66 -1.32 -11.19 -13.49
N ASP A 67 -1.04 -10.45 -14.55
CA ASP A 67 -0.69 -10.98 -15.87
C ASP A 67 0.82 -11.26 -15.92
N GLU A 68 1.21 -12.48 -16.22
CA GLU A 68 2.63 -12.89 -16.31
C GLU A 68 3.42 -12.07 -17.36
N SER A 69 2.72 -11.43 -18.30
CA SER A 69 3.34 -10.57 -19.30
C SER A 69 3.75 -9.19 -18.78
N VAL A 70 3.27 -8.80 -17.59
CA VAL A 70 3.54 -7.50 -16.97
C VAL A 70 4.42 -7.70 -15.72
N PRO A 71 5.58 -7.02 -15.61
CA PRO A 71 6.41 -7.10 -14.43
C PRO A 71 5.63 -6.75 -13.15
N LEU A 72 5.76 -7.55 -12.10
CA LEU A 72 5.04 -7.33 -10.84
C LEU A 72 5.15 -5.90 -10.29
N PRO A 73 6.32 -5.20 -10.36
CA PRO A 73 6.42 -3.81 -9.94
C PRO A 73 5.52 -2.83 -10.68
N GLU A 74 5.09 -3.14 -11.89
CA GLU A 74 4.18 -2.31 -12.68
C GLU A 74 2.70 -2.55 -12.32
N LEU A 75 2.42 -3.62 -11.56
CA LEU A 75 1.07 -4.01 -11.19
C LEU A 75 0.61 -3.42 -9.85
N TYR A 76 1.51 -2.85 -9.03
CA TYR A 76 1.12 -2.44 -7.69
C TYR A 76 1.44 -0.98 -7.35
N HIS A 77 0.64 -0.42 -6.44
CA HIS A 77 1.04 0.69 -5.60
C HIS A 77 1.57 0.16 -4.27
N TYR A 78 2.76 0.60 -3.88
CA TYR A 78 3.28 0.37 -2.54
C TYR A 78 3.32 1.69 -1.76
N VAL A 79 2.53 1.79 -0.70
CA VAL A 79 2.57 2.90 0.26
C VAL A 79 3.11 2.36 1.58
N GLY A 80 4.41 2.51 1.76
CA GLY A 80 5.12 2.06 2.95
C GLY A 80 4.98 3.00 4.15
N HIS A 81 5.65 2.65 5.23
CA HIS A 81 5.74 3.50 6.42
C HIS A 81 6.47 4.82 6.14
N LEU A 82 7.51 4.80 5.30
CA LEU A 82 8.15 6.01 4.78
C LEU A 82 7.34 6.55 3.61
N ASN A 83 6.96 7.81 3.69
CA ASN A 83 6.05 8.44 2.72
C ASN A 83 6.66 8.62 1.32
N GLY A 84 8.00 8.54 1.17
CA GLY A 84 8.67 8.74 -0.12
C GLY A 84 8.51 10.16 -0.67
N ILE A 85 8.61 11.14 0.22
CA ILE A 85 8.43 12.57 -0.08
C ILE A 85 9.79 13.27 -0.12
N LYS A 86 9.99 14.12 -1.11
CA LYS A 86 11.15 15.01 -1.23
C LYS A 86 10.83 16.33 -0.53
N SER A 87 11.46 16.58 0.62
CA SER A 87 11.15 17.70 1.49
C SER A 87 11.40 19.08 0.86
N ALA A 88 12.33 19.18 -0.11
CA ALA A 88 12.66 20.42 -0.81
C ALA A 88 11.64 20.79 -1.89
N LEU A 89 10.88 19.82 -2.39
CA LEU A 89 9.84 20.05 -3.38
C LEU A 89 8.54 20.48 -2.70
N THR A 90 7.70 21.23 -3.42
CA THR A 90 6.35 21.56 -2.98
C THR A 90 5.49 20.29 -2.90
N LEU A 91 4.31 20.43 -2.31
CA LEU A 91 3.32 19.35 -2.28
C LEU A 91 2.89 18.97 -3.69
N ARG A 92 2.65 19.97 -4.57
CA ARG A 92 2.31 19.78 -5.99
C ARG A 92 3.42 19.03 -6.72
N GLU A 93 4.66 19.50 -6.66
CA GLU A 93 5.81 18.87 -7.33
C GLU A 93 6.06 17.44 -6.89
N ASN A 94 5.81 17.13 -5.60
CA ASN A 94 5.87 15.73 -5.12
C ASN A 94 4.78 14.86 -5.74
N ALA A 95 3.57 15.37 -5.92
CA ALA A 95 2.48 14.62 -6.53
C ALA A 95 2.71 14.43 -8.03
N ASP A 96 3.13 15.48 -8.74
CA ASP A 96 3.44 15.44 -10.17
C ASP A 96 4.59 14.47 -10.46
N PHE A 97 5.61 14.42 -9.60
CA PHE A 97 6.66 13.40 -9.69
C PHE A 97 6.09 11.97 -9.71
N TRP A 98 5.07 11.68 -8.90
CA TRP A 98 4.45 10.36 -8.89
C TRP A 98 3.57 10.13 -10.12
N VAL A 99 2.91 11.17 -10.67
CA VAL A 99 2.18 11.07 -11.94
C VAL A 99 3.12 10.69 -13.06
N ASP A 100 4.23 11.41 -13.21
CA ASP A 100 5.23 11.15 -14.24
C ASP A 100 5.88 9.78 -14.07
N PHE A 101 6.31 9.44 -12.85
CA PHE A 101 6.99 8.17 -12.55
C PHE A 101 6.08 6.94 -12.79
N LEU A 102 4.78 7.08 -12.55
CA LEU A 102 3.80 6.00 -12.69
C LEU A 102 3.11 6.02 -14.08
N GLU A 103 3.51 6.95 -14.96
CA GLU A 103 2.86 7.17 -16.26
C GLU A 103 1.34 7.36 -16.11
N GLY A 104 0.97 8.19 -15.13
CA GLY A 104 -0.39 8.36 -14.65
C GLY A 104 -1.10 9.57 -15.23
N ASP A 105 -2.16 9.99 -14.54
CA ASP A 105 -3.01 11.12 -14.90
C ASP A 105 -3.13 12.11 -13.72
N SER A 106 -2.83 13.38 -13.97
CA SER A 106 -2.93 14.45 -12.99
C SER A 106 -4.35 14.69 -12.48
N SER A 107 -5.38 14.36 -13.25
CA SER A 107 -6.80 14.51 -12.84
C SER A 107 -7.12 13.72 -11.58
N GLY A 108 -6.53 12.53 -11.42
CA GLY A 108 -6.66 11.72 -10.21
C GLY A 108 -6.03 12.39 -8.99
N VAL A 109 -4.90 13.07 -9.17
CA VAL A 109 -4.24 13.84 -8.09
C VAL A 109 -5.07 15.04 -7.68
N GLU A 110 -5.66 15.78 -8.62
CA GLU A 110 -6.57 16.89 -8.32
C GLU A 110 -7.75 16.44 -7.44
N GLU A 111 -8.36 15.33 -7.80
CA GLU A 111 -9.45 14.76 -7.01
C GLU A 111 -8.97 14.34 -5.61
N ALA A 112 -7.77 13.73 -5.51
CA ALA A 112 -7.20 13.36 -4.23
C ALA A 112 -6.89 14.58 -3.36
N PHE A 113 -6.38 15.67 -3.94
CA PHE A 113 -6.12 16.93 -3.22
C PHE A 113 -7.40 17.51 -2.62
N LYS A 114 -8.50 17.50 -3.39
CA LYS A 114 -9.83 17.92 -2.89
C LYS A 114 -10.28 17.05 -1.73
N ARG A 115 -10.25 15.74 -1.90
CA ARG A 115 -10.74 14.78 -0.89
C ARG A 115 -9.94 14.80 0.40
N PHE A 116 -8.61 14.97 0.32
CA PHE A 116 -7.73 15.06 1.48
C PHE A 116 -7.56 16.47 2.05
N GLY A 117 -8.15 17.51 1.43
CA GLY A 117 -8.03 18.90 1.87
C GLY A 117 -6.61 19.44 1.73
N LEU A 118 -5.96 19.20 0.60
CA LEU A 118 -4.57 19.58 0.34
C LEU A 118 -4.42 20.76 -0.63
N ILE A 119 -5.50 21.22 -1.28
CA ILE A 119 -5.44 22.26 -2.32
C ILE A 119 -4.71 23.51 -1.85
N GLU A 120 -5.10 24.05 -0.69
CA GLU A 120 -4.51 25.28 -0.14
C GLU A 120 -3.03 25.14 0.26
N LEU A 121 -2.48 23.93 0.20
CA LEU A 121 -1.13 23.60 0.62
C LEU A 121 -0.21 23.24 -0.57
N GLU A 122 -0.73 23.26 -1.78
CA GLU A 122 -0.03 22.68 -2.94
C GLU A 122 1.32 23.37 -3.24
N ASP A 123 1.43 24.68 -2.98
CA ASP A 123 2.65 25.47 -3.19
C ASP A 123 3.62 25.43 -2.00
N LEU A 124 3.23 24.81 -0.88
CA LEU A 124 4.10 24.72 0.29
C LEU A 124 5.18 23.66 0.12
N PRO A 125 6.44 23.96 0.49
CA PRO A 125 7.49 22.95 0.57
C PRO A 125 7.07 21.80 1.49
N ALA A 126 7.21 20.55 1.00
CA ALA A 126 6.76 19.39 1.74
C ALA A 126 7.51 19.17 3.08
N GLY A 127 8.67 19.80 3.24
CA GLY A 127 9.38 19.86 4.51
C GLY A 127 8.57 20.49 5.64
N LEU A 128 7.72 21.48 5.33
CA LEU A 128 6.89 22.24 6.28
C LEU A 128 5.57 21.54 6.65
N LEU A 129 5.19 20.49 5.92
CA LEU A 129 3.97 19.75 6.17
C LEU A 129 4.04 18.98 7.50
N SER A 130 2.90 18.90 8.20
CA SER A 130 2.73 18.01 9.35
C SER A 130 2.86 16.54 8.94
N ALA A 131 3.03 15.63 9.91
CA ALA A 131 3.08 14.19 9.64
C ALA A 131 1.80 13.69 8.94
N GLY A 132 0.62 14.18 9.36
CA GLY A 132 -0.65 13.85 8.74
C GLY A 132 -0.77 14.36 7.29
N GLN A 133 -0.35 15.60 7.04
CA GLN A 133 -0.33 16.17 5.68
C GLN A 133 0.65 15.41 4.76
N LYS A 134 1.83 15.04 5.27
CA LYS A 134 2.77 14.16 4.55
C LYS A 134 2.16 12.79 4.25
N ARG A 135 1.40 12.22 5.19
CA ARG A 135 0.70 10.95 4.95
C ARG A 135 -0.38 11.08 3.88
N LYS A 136 -1.19 12.13 3.93
CA LYS A 136 -2.19 12.45 2.90
C LYS A 136 -1.53 12.58 1.52
N LEU A 137 -0.44 13.35 1.42
CA LEU A 137 0.33 13.49 0.18
C LEU A 137 0.85 12.13 -0.33
N ALA A 138 1.39 11.28 0.54
CA ALA A 138 1.83 9.96 0.14
C ALA A 138 0.71 9.08 -0.43
N LEU A 139 -0.52 9.24 0.06
CA LEU A 139 -1.68 8.50 -0.40
C LEU A 139 -2.24 9.00 -1.74
N THR A 140 -1.93 10.23 -2.16
CA THR A 140 -2.40 10.75 -3.46
C THR A 140 -1.90 9.94 -4.65
N ARG A 141 -0.74 9.24 -4.51
CA ARG A 141 -0.22 8.36 -5.57
C ARG A 141 -1.17 7.22 -5.95
N LEU A 142 -2.05 6.81 -5.05
CA LEU A 142 -3.07 5.79 -5.33
C LEU A 142 -4.07 6.25 -6.39
N PHE A 143 -4.17 7.56 -6.59
CA PHE A 143 -5.06 8.20 -7.54
C PHE A 143 -4.34 8.66 -8.81
N ALA A 144 -3.00 8.74 -8.77
CA ALA A 144 -2.17 9.21 -9.89
C ALA A 144 -2.17 8.23 -11.06
N ALA A 145 -2.20 6.92 -10.79
CA ALA A 145 -2.24 5.89 -11.81
C ALA A 145 -3.11 4.71 -11.37
N LYS A 146 -3.74 4.04 -12.31
CA LYS A 146 -4.50 2.82 -12.04
C LYS A 146 -3.53 1.65 -11.94
N ARG A 147 -3.42 1.06 -10.75
CA ARG A 147 -2.66 -0.16 -10.52
C ARG A 147 -3.59 -1.20 -9.89
N PRO A 148 -3.62 -2.44 -10.40
CA PRO A 148 -4.57 -3.45 -9.95
C PRO A 148 -4.34 -3.96 -8.52
N ILE A 149 -3.14 -3.81 -7.97
CA ILE A 149 -2.79 -4.30 -6.64
C ILE A 149 -2.34 -3.12 -5.74
N TRP A 150 -2.94 -2.99 -4.57
CA TRP A 150 -2.54 -2.01 -3.56
C TRP A 150 -1.88 -2.69 -2.36
N LEU A 151 -0.67 -2.27 -2.02
CA LEU A 151 0.11 -2.74 -0.88
C LEU A 151 0.28 -1.57 0.09
N LEU A 152 -0.44 -1.59 1.20
CA LEU A 152 -0.56 -0.45 2.11
C LEU A 152 -0.04 -0.82 3.51
N ASP A 153 1.05 -0.18 3.93
CA ASP A 153 1.68 -0.41 5.23
C ASP A 153 1.30 0.69 6.21
N GLU A 154 0.45 0.37 7.20
CA GLU A 154 -0.10 1.28 8.22
C GLU A 154 -0.67 2.58 7.60
N PRO A 155 -1.57 2.49 6.59
CA PRO A 155 -1.94 3.65 5.78
C PRO A 155 -2.68 4.75 6.55
N SER A 156 -3.37 4.41 7.64
CA SER A 156 -4.16 5.33 8.46
C SER A 156 -3.37 6.06 9.55
N VAL A 157 -2.11 5.67 9.79
CA VAL A 157 -1.28 6.32 10.82
C VAL A 157 -1.09 7.80 10.53
N SER A 158 -1.26 8.65 11.55
CA SER A 158 -1.20 10.11 11.49
C SER A 158 -2.33 10.79 10.72
N LEU A 159 -3.33 10.07 10.21
CA LEU A 159 -4.51 10.66 9.58
C LEU A 159 -5.55 11.08 10.62
N ASP A 160 -6.24 12.18 10.32
CA ASP A 160 -7.47 12.56 11.01
C ASP A 160 -8.65 11.67 10.57
N THR A 161 -9.74 11.70 11.33
CA THR A 161 -10.92 10.86 11.09
C THR A 161 -11.53 11.07 9.70
N ALA A 162 -11.53 12.30 9.19
CA ALA A 162 -12.06 12.60 7.86
C ALA A 162 -11.21 11.96 6.77
N SER A 163 -9.88 12.02 6.90
CA SER A 163 -8.95 11.42 5.96
C SER A 163 -8.93 9.88 6.03
N VAL A 164 -9.13 9.30 7.22
CA VAL A 164 -9.34 7.84 7.35
C VAL A 164 -10.58 7.42 6.56
N LYS A 165 -11.67 8.19 6.62
CA LYS A 165 -12.88 7.90 5.84
C LYS A 165 -12.60 7.95 4.34
N VAL A 166 -11.85 8.95 3.86
CA VAL A 166 -11.43 9.04 2.44
C VAL A 166 -10.60 7.81 2.02
N LEU A 167 -9.69 7.36 2.88
CA LEU A 167 -8.88 6.16 2.64
C LEU A 167 -9.76 4.90 2.58
N ASP A 168 -10.67 4.72 3.54
CA ASP A 168 -11.61 3.59 3.59
C ASP A 168 -12.45 3.52 2.31
N GLU A 169 -13.01 4.66 1.88
CA GLU A 169 -13.79 4.77 0.64
C GLU A 169 -12.94 4.43 -0.59
N ALA A 170 -11.68 4.91 -0.64
CA ALA A 170 -10.78 4.63 -1.75
C ALA A 170 -10.45 3.13 -1.85
N ILE A 171 -10.15 2.48 -0.73
CA ILE A 171 -9.87 1.03 -0.71
C ILE A 171 -11.14 0.26 -1.12
N ALA A 172 -12.29 0.61 -0.55
CA ALA A 172 -13.55 -0.06 -0.90
C ALA A 172 -13.90 0.09 -2.38
N GLN A 173 -13.69 1.28 -2.96
CA GLN A 173 -13.90 1.53 -4.39
C GLN A 173 -12.93 0.73 -5.25
N HIS A 174 -11.65 0.66 -4.86
CA HIS A 174 -10.64 -0.13 -5.56
C HIS A 174 -11.03 -1.62 -5.63
N LEU A 175 -11.44 -2.20 -4.50
CA LEU A 175 -11.91 -3.59 -4.43
C LEU A 175 -13.19 -3.78 -5.26
N ALA A 176 -14.16 -2.87 -5.18
CA ALA A 176 -15.40 -2.95 -5.97
C ALA A 176 -15.16 -2.90 -7.50
N GLN A 177 -14.06 -2.31 -7.93
CA GLN A 177 -13.61 -2.27 -9.32
C GLN A 177 -12.80 -3.50 -9.77
N GLY A 178 -12.67 -4.50 -8.91
CA GLY A 178 -11.94 -5.74 -9.20
C GLY A 178 -10.44 -5.66 -8.86
N GLY A 179 -9.98 -4.60 -8.20
CA GLY A 179 -8.63 -4.51 -7.68
C GLY A 179 -8.39 -5.45 -6.49
N VAL A 180 -7.13 -5.64 -6.11
CA VAL A 180 -6.69 -6.40 -4.93
C VAL A 180 -5.98 -5.48 -3.97
N ALA A 181 -6.21 -5.65 -2.66
CA ALA A 181 -5.51 -4.87 -1.64
C ALA A 181 -4.94 -5.76 -0.53
N VAL A 182 -3.65 -5.56 -0.20
CA VAL A 182 -3.04 -6.12 1.02
C VAL A 182 -2.71 -4.96 1.95
N VAL A 183 -3.38 -4.93 3.09
CA VAL A 183 -3.27 -3.82 4.04
C VAL A 183 -2.73 -4.33 5.37
N ALA A 184 -1.55 -3.88 5.75
CA ALA A 184 -1.04 -4.10 7.10
C ALA A 184 -1.52 -2.96 7.99
N SER A 185 -2.27 -3.28 9.05
CA SER A 185 -2.75 -2.27 9.99
C SER A 185 -2.96 -2.85 11.39
N HIS A 186 -2.69 -2.02 12.38
CA HIS A 186 -3.09 -2.25 13.78
C HIS A 186 -4.30 -1.40 14.16
N THR A 187 -4.66 -0.42 13.31
CA THR A 187 -5.83 0.45 13.51
C THR A 187 -7.01 -0.09 12.69
N PRO A 188 -8.21 -0.17 13.28
CA PRO A 188 -9.39 -0.61 12.55
C PRO A 188 -9.68 0.28 11.33
N LEU A 189 -9.94 -0.36 10.19
CA LEU A 189 -10.43 0.27 8.96
C LEU A 189 -11.88 -0.15 8.74
N LYS A 190 -12.70 0.74 8.19
CA LYS A 190 -14.13 0.46 7.89
C LYS A 190 -14.30 -0.16 6.50
N VAL A 191 -13.36 -1.00 6.11
CA VAL A 191 -13.37 -1.75 4.86
C VAL A 191 -13.66 -3.21 5.15
N LYS A 192 -14.51 -3.84 4.35
CA LYS A 192 -14.75 -5.28 4.43
C LYS A 192 -13.64 -6.02 3.68
N PHE A 193 -12.71 -6.59 4.40
CA PHE A 193 -11.70 -7.49 3.84
C PHE A 193 -12.28 -8.90 3.71
N ALA A 194 -11.95 -9.59 2.60
CA ALA A 194 -12.36 -10.98 2.38
C ALA A 194 -11.56 -11.93 3.27
N HIS A 195 -10.31 -11.59 3.56
CA HIS A 195 -9.39 -12.42 4.32
C HIS A 195 -8.68 -11.60 5.42
N GLU A 196 -8.34 -12.27 6.51
CA GLU A 196 -7.49 -11.72 7.57
C GLU A 196 -6.34 -12.70 7.84
N LEU A 197 -5.13 -12.15 7.89
CA LEU A 197 -3.91 -12.87 8.22
C LEU A 197 -3.30 -12.29 9.50
N LYS A 198 -3.27 -13.08 10.56
CA LYS A 198 -2.68 -12.69 11.83
C LYS A 198 -1.25 -13.24 11.96
N LEU A 199 -0.26 -12.39 11.74
CA LEU A 199 1.14 -12.73 11.99
C LEU A 199 1.41 -12.80 13.50
N LYS A 200 2.24 -13.76 13.90
CA LYS A 200 2.68 -13.94 15.28
C LYS A 200 4.17 -13.62 15.39
N LEU A 201 4.60 -13.27 16.59
CA LEU A 201 6.04 -13.22 16.86
C LEU A 201 6.55 -14.67 16.99
N GLU A 202 7.45 -15.06 16.09
CA GLU A 202 8.16 -16.31 16.27
C GLU A 202 9.11 -16.19 17.48
N PRO A 203 9.22 -17.22 18.32
CA PRO A 203 10.15 -17.24 19.42
C PRO A 203 11.58 -16.93 18.95
N LEU A 204 12.35 -16.26 19.76
CA LEU A 204 13.79 -16.16 19.53
C LEU A 204 14.39 -17.56 19.69
N PRO A 205 15.30 -17.97 18.78
CA PRO A 205 16.02 -19.23 18.91
C PRO A 205 16.88 -19.26 20.16
#